data_74d9e30fd7a1ef01c4712568fcf09811
#
_entry.id   74d9e30fd7a1ef01c4712568fcf09811
#
_cell.length_a   1.000
_cell.length_b   1.000
_cell.length_c   1.000
_cell.angle_alpha   90.00
_cell.angle_beta   90.00
_cell.angle_gamma   90.00
#
_symmetry.space_group_name_H-M   'P 1'
#
loop_
_entity.id
_entity.type
_entity.pdbx_description
1 polymer ?
#
loop_
_entity_poly.entity_id
_entity_poly.type
_entity_poly.pdbx_seq_one_letter_code
_entity_poly.pdbx_strand_id
1 'polypeptide(L)'
;MHNLDTLFLDRDGVINLKLDGEYVKNIDQFEFISGVKTSISKLSKIFKRILIVTNQQGIAKRIMSDKDLDALHEHMLLELEKNGGVIDKIYYCPHLSSENCSCRKPNPGMIQQALIDFPDIKLAHSYLIGDSDTDILAGNKMGLISIKVDDEYTLSKWCSELLTVIK
;
A
#
# COMPACT_ATOMS: atom_id res chain seq x y z
N MET A 1 -1.75 -19.13 -13.09
CA MET A 1 -2.31 -19.50 -11.77
C MET A 1 -1.64 -18.61 -10.73
N HIS A 2 -2.40 -17.89 -9.92
CA HIS A 2 -1.83 -17.06 -8.86
C HIS A 2 -1.37 -17.97 -7.72
N ASN A 3 -0.11 -17.88 -7.35
CA ASN A 3 0.46 -18.73 -6.31
C ASN A 3 0.29 -18.12 -4.90
N LEU A 4 0.06 -16.80 -4.82
CA LEU A 4 -0.10 -16.03 -3.59
C LEU A 4 -1.48 -15.36 -3.55
N ASP A 5 -1.99 -15.09 -2.34
CA ASP A 5 -3.35 -14.57 -2.18
C ASP A 5 -3.39 -13.04 -2.36
N THR A 6 -3.25 -12.28 -1.31
CA THR A 6 -3.42 -10.82 -1.35
C THR A 6 -2.14 -10.10 -0.93
N LEU A 7 -1.75 -9.09 -1.69
CA LEU A 7 -0.68 -8.18 -1.34
C LEU A 7 -1.26 -6.84 -0.88
N PHE A 8 -1.02 -6.49 0.37
CA PHE A 8 -1.30 -5.17 0.92
C PHE A 8 -0.06 -4.29 0.81
N LEU A 9 -0.20 -3.10 0.27
CA LEU A 9 0.88 -2.12 0.13
C LEU A 9 0.53 -0.84 0.88
N ASP A 10 1.46 -0.29 1.66
CA ASP A 10 1.41 1.13 1.99
C ASP A 10 1.72 1.96 0.74
N ARG A 11 1.37 3.25 0.74
CA ARG A 11 1.60 4.14 -0.39
C ARG A 11 2.90 4.90 -0.25
N ASP A 12 2.95 5.84 0.69
CA ASP A 12 4.10 6.71 0.90
C ASP A 12 5.28 5.93 1.49
N GLY A 13 6.43 5.99 0.84
CA GLY A 13 7.63 5.21 1.22
C GLY A 13 7.67 3.79 0.66
N VAL A 14 6.63 3.34 -0.05
CA VAL A 14 6.55 2.02 -0.71
C VAL A 14 6.32 2.16 -2.21
N ILE A 15 5.29 2.89 -2.61
CA ILE A 15 4.92 3.14 -4.01
C ILE A 15 5.54 4.44 -4.50
N ASN A 16 5.38 5.51 -3.72
CA ASN A 16 5.93 6.83 -4.03
C ASN A 16 6.89 7.30 -2.94
N LEU A 17 7.76 8.22 -3.32
CA LEU A 17 8.68 8.88 -2.40
C LEU A 17 7.88 9.58 -1.30
N LYS A 18 8.31 9.38 -0.06
CA LYS A 18 7.76 10.03 1.11
C LYS A 18 8.44 11.39 1.27
N LEU A 19 7.67 12.41 1.57
CA LEU A 19 8.20 13.74 1.89
C LEU A 19 8.46 13.84 3.39
N ASP A 20 9.69 14.18 3.76
CA ASP A 20 10.07 14.31 5.18
C ASP A 20 9.33 15.49 5.83
N GLY A 21 8.54 15.19 6.88
CA GLY A 21 7.78 16.19 7.62
C GLY A 21 6.62 16.82 6.85
N GLU A 22 6.35 16.39 5.61
CA GLU A 22 5.30 16.91 4.76
C GLU A 22 4.39 15.78 4.22
N TYR A 23 3.36 16.18 3.48
CA TYR A 23 2.42 15.27 2.81
C TYR A 23 2.49 15.46 1.30
N VAL A 24 2.37 14.37 0.56
CA VAL A 24 2.14 14.42 -0.89
C VAL A 24 0.68 14.82 -1.10
N LYS A 25 0.43 16.07 -1.50
CA LYS A 25 -0.88 16.72 -1.56
C LYS A 25 -1.48 16.77 -2.97
N ASN A 26 -0.65 16.67 -3.98
CA ASN A 26 -1.05 16.82 -5.38
C ASN A 26 -0.16 15.98 -6.30
N ILE A 27 -0.54 15.93 -7.57
CA ILE A 27 0.16 15.14 -8.59
C ILE A 27 1.60 15.62 -8.82
N ASP A 28 1.87 16.93 -8.73
CA ASP A 28 3.21 17.48 -8.96
C ASP A 28 4.22 17.04 -7.90
N GLN A 29 3.73 16.70 -6.69
CA GLN A 29 4.55 16.19 -5.58
C GLN A 29 4.64 14.67 -5.56
N PHE A 30 3.87 13.97 -6.41
CA PHE A 30 3.83 12.52 -6.44
C PHE A 30 4.92 11.98 -7.37
N GLU A 31 5.90 11.31 -6.80
CA GLU A 31 6.99 10.68 -7.54
C GLU A 31 7.08 9.19 -7.19
N PHE A 32 6.97 8.33 -8.19
CA PHE A 32 7.15 6.89 -7.98
C PHE A 32 8.58 6.56 -7.55
N ILE A 33 8.71 5.65 -6.58
CA ILE A 33 10.01 5.04 -6.27
C ILE A 33 10.49 4.24 -7.49
N SER A 34 11.79 4.32 -7.77
CA SER A 34 12.40 3.65 -8.92
C SER A 34 12.05 2.17 -8.97
N GLY A 35 11.63 1.69 -10.14
CA GLY A 35 11.31 0.29 -10.40
C GLY A 35 9.94 -0.18 -9.88
N VAL A 36 9.20 0.63 -9.12
CA VAL A 36 7.92 0.23 -8.53
C VAL A 36 6.87 -0.11 -9.57
N LYS A 37 6.74 0.66 -10.65
CA LYS A 37 5.76 0.39 -11.70
C LYS A 37 5.97 -1.01 -12.31
N THR A 38 7.21 -1.36 -12.63
CA THR A 38 7.58 -2.68 -13.15
C THR A 38 7.35 -3.78 -12.12
N SER A 39 7.65 -3.50 -10.86
CA SER A 39 7.44 -4.46 -9.78
C SER A 39 5.97 -4.78 -9.56
N ILE A 40 5.11 -3.76 -9.51
CA ILE A 40 3.66 -3.97 -9.36
C ILE A 40 3.10 -4.73 -10.56
N SER A 41 3.57 -4.44 -11.79
CA SER A 41 3.19 -5.22 -12.98
C SER A 41 3.54 -6.72 -12.87
N LYS A 42 4.70 -7.04 -12.30
CA LYS A 42 5.10 -8.44 -12.06
C LYS A 42 4.30 -9.07 -10.91
N LEU A 43 4.11 -8.33 -9.81
CA LEU A 43 3.36 -8.79 -8.65
C LEU A 43 1.88 -9.03 -8.97
N SER A 44 1.27 -8.24 -9.87
CA SER A 44 -0.10 -8.46 -10.36
C SER A 44 -0.31 -9.80 -11.08
N LYS A 45 0.76 -10.43 -11.53
CA LYS A 45 0.70 -11.74 -12.20
C LYS A 45 0.80 -12.93 -11.23
N ILE A 46 1.29 -12.70 -10.02
CA ILE A 46 1.55 -13.76 -9.03
C ILE A 46 0.63 -13.67 -7.81
N PHE A 47 0.19 -12.46 -7.44
CA PHE A 47 -0.83 -12.28 -6.43
C PHE A 47 -2.23 -12.28 -7.07
N LYS A 48 -3.17 -12.91 -6.37
CA LYS A 48 -4.58 -12.89 -6.76
C LYS A 48 -5.16 -11.47 -6.72
N ARG A 49 -4.65 -10.63 -5.80
CA ARG A 49 -5.15 -9.28 -5.54
C ARG A 49 -4.06 -8.39 -4.95
N ILE A 50 -4.06 -7.13 -5.34
CA ILE A 50 -3.21 -6.09 -4.74
C ILE A 50 -4.09 -4.96 -4.20
N LEU A 51 -3.95 -4.66 -2.91
CA LEU A 51 -4.70 -3.63 -2.19
C LEU A 51 -3.75 -2.61 -1.59
N ILE A 52 -4.14 -1.34 -1.56
CA ILE A 52 -3.39 -0.29 -0.87
C ILE A 52 -4.08 0.02 0.45
N VAL A 53 -3.31 0.16 1.52
CA VAL A 53 -3.74 0.54 2.88
C VAL A 53 -2.85 1.68 3.38
N THR A 54 -3.35 2.91 3.38
CA THR A 54 -2.52 4.10 3.61
C THR A 54 -3.12 5.07 4.63
N ASN A 55 -2.29 5.55 5.56
CA ASN A 55 -2.66 6.62 6.49
C ASN A 55 -2.51 7.97 5.77
N GLN A 56 -3.58 8.79 5.75
CA GLN A 56 -3.65 10.07 5.06
C GLN A 56 -4.21 11.18 5.96
N GLN A 57 -3.57 11.42 7.10
CA GLN A 57 -4.04 12.42 8.08
C GLN A 57 -3.97 13.87 7.59
N GLY A 58 -3.36 14.13 6.43
CA GLY A 58 -3.38 15.44 5.78
C GLY A 58 -4.79 15.96 5.52
N ILE A 59 -5.77 15.04 5.36
CA ILE A 59 -7.18 15.40 5.22
C ILE A 59 -7.72 15.99 6.53
N ALA A 60 -7.57 15.32 7.66
CA ALA A 60 -8.00 15.84 8.96
C ALA A 60 -7.25 17.11 9.37
N LYS A 61 -5.99 17.27 8.96
CA LYS A 61 -5.21 18.50 9.13
C LYS A 61 -5.62 19.63 8.18
N ARG A 62 -6.56 19.39 7.28
CA ARG A 62 -7.03 20.34 6.25
C ARG A 62 -5.90 20.87 5.34
N ILE A 63 -4.86 20.06 5.13
CA ILE A 63 -3.74 20.34 4.23
C ILE A 63 -4.10 19.93 2.80
N MET A 64 -4.98 18.94 2.67
CA MET A 64 -5.55 18.45 1.42
C MET A 64 -7.00 18.02 1.64
N SER A 65 -7.78 17.97 0.59
CA SER A 65 -9.15 17.44 0.60
C SER A 65 -9.22 15.99 0.15
N ASP A 66 -10.37 15.33 0.39
CA ASP A 66 -10.65 14.01 -0.19
C ASP A 66 -10.57 14.04 -1.73
N LYS A 67 -11.01 15.13 -2.37
CA LYS A 67 -10.91 15.30 -3.84
C LYS A 67 -9.47 15.36 -4.33
N ASP A 68 -8.58 16.01 -3.58
CA ASP A 68 -7.15 16.06 -3.92
C ASP A 68 -6.54 14.67 -3.83
N LEU A 69 -6.91 13.90 -2.81
CA LEU A 69 -6.47 12.52 -2.64
C LEU A 69 -7.01 11.61 -3.75
N ASP A 70 -8.28 11.74 -4.11
CA ASP A 70 -8.91 10.99 -5.19
C ASP A 70 -8.21 11.24 -6.52
N ALA A 71 -7.94 12.50 -6.86
CA ALA A 71 -7.22 12.87 -8.08
C ALA A 71 -5.79 12.32 -8.12
N LEU A 72 -5.11 12.33 -6.98
CA LEU A 72 -3.77 11.78 -6.83
C LEU A 72 -3.78 10.25 -6.99
N HIS A 73 -4.74 9.57 -6.37
CA HIS A 73 -4.90 8.12 -6.51
C HIS A 73 -5.28 7.72 -7.94
N GLU A 74 -6.16 8.47 -8.60
CA GLU A 74 -6.50 8.23 -10.01
C GLU A 74 -5.27 8.34 -10.91
N HIS A 75 -4.46 9.39 -10.74
CA HIS A 75 -3.19 9.54 -11.45
C HIS A 75 -2.25 8.34 -11.22
N MET A 76 -2.09 7.93 -9.96
CA MET A 76 -1.26 6.78 -9.60
C MET A 76 -1.74 5.49 -10.28
N LEU A 77 -3.05 5.22 -10.24
CA LEU A 77 -3.65 4.03 -10.84
C LEU A 77 -3.45 4.00 -12.36
N LEU A 78 -3.70 5.13 -13.05
CA LEU A 78 -3.49 5.25 -14.50
C LEU A 78 -2.03 5.00 -14.89
N GLU A 79 -1.08 5.53 -14.13
CA GLU A 79 0.34 5.32 -14.39
C GLU A 79 0.78 3.86 -14.14
N LEU A 80 0.22 3.20 -13.15
CA LEU A 80 0.46 1.77 -12.89
C LEU A 80 -0.14 0.92 -14.01
N GLU A 81 -1.38 1.18 -14.43
CA GLU A 81 -2.08 0.46 -15.48
C GLU A 81 -1.35 0.55 -16.83
N LYS A 82 -0.84 1.72 -17.21
CA LYS A 82 0.00 1.91 -18.41
C LYS A 82 1.23 0.98 -18.44
N ASN A 83 1.69 0.57 -17.26
CA ASN A 83 2.81 -0.37 -17.09
C ASN A 83 2.35 -1.81 -16.86
N GLY A 84 1.05 -2.11 -16.97
CA GLY A 84 0.48 -3.43 -16.77
C GLY A 84 0.33 -3.84 -15.29
N GLY A 85 0.40 -2.89 -14.38
CA GLY A 85 0.14 -3.09 -12.94
C GLY A 85 -1.35 -2.91 -12.64
N VAL A 86 -1.88 -3.74 -11.74
CA VAL A 86 -3.28 -3.69 -11.32
C VAL A 86 -3.33 -3.51 -9.80
N ILE A 87 -4.11 -2.52 -9.36
CA ILE A 87 -4.49 -2.32 -7.96
C ILE A 87 -6.00 -2.51 -7.89
N ASP A 88 -6.46 -3.46 -7.08
CA ASP A 88 -7.88 -3.82 -7.00
C ASP A 88 -8.69 -2.83 -6.16
N LYS A 89 -8.11 -2.31 -5.10
CA LYS A 89 -8.76 -1.29 -4.25
C LYS A 89 -7.75 -0.51 -3.39
N ILE A 90 -8.13 0.72 -3.04
CA ILE A 90 -7.37 1.58 -2.12
C ILE A 90 -8.23 1.84 -0.88
N TYR A 91 -7.65 1.62 0.31
CA TYR A 91 -8.19 1.98 1.61
C TYR A 91 -7.32 3.07 2.21
N TYR A 92 -7.91 4.13 2.70
CA TYR A 92 -7.17 5.17 3.39
C TYR A 92 -7.84 5.58 4.71
N CYS A 93 -7.02 6.00 5.66
CA CYS A 93 -7.48 6.55 6.92
C CYS A 93 -7.20 8.06 6.93
N PRO A 94 -8.22 8.92 6.95
CA PRO A 94 -8.06 10.38 6.94
C PRO A 94 -7.81 10.97 8.33
N HIS A 95 -7.95 10.17 9.40
CA HIS A 95 -7.99 10.67 10.78
C HIS A 95 -6.61 11.08 11.32
N LEU A 96 -6.62 11.98 12.31
CA LEU A 96 -5.44 12.30 13.11
C LEU A 96 -5.06 11.12 14.01
N SER A 97 -3.78 11.03 14.35
CA SER A 97 -3.30 10.02 15.31
C SER A 97 -3.96 10.15 16.70
N SER A 98 -4.39 11.36 17.09
CA SER A 98 -5.06 11.66 18.35
C SER A 98 -6.54 11.23 18.40
N GLU A 99 -7.16 10.90 17.27
CA GLU A 99 -8.58 10.53 17.21
C GLU A 99 -8.85 9.08 17.62
N ASN A 100 -7.81 8.26 17.82
CA ASN A 100 -7.91 6.86 18.23
C ASN A 100 -8.91 6.03 17.41
N CYS A 101 -8.96 6.28 16.08
CA CYS A 101 -9.83 5.55 15.18
C CYS A 101 -9.37 4.09 14.99
N SER A 102 -10.25 3.22 14.53
CA SER A 102 -9.94 1.81 14.26
C SER A 102 -9.15 1.61 12.95
N CYS A 103 -9.21 2.56 12.01
CA CYS A 103 -8.63 2.39 10.67
C CYS A 103 -7.16 2.81 10.56
N ARG A 104 -6.68 3.75 11.41
CA ARG A 104 -5.30 4.22 11.33
C ARG A 104 -4.32 3.15 11.79
N LYS A 105 -3.38 2.74 10.92
CA LYS A 105 -2.25 1.87 11.29
C LYS A 105 -1.48 2.50 12.48
N PRO A 106 -1.16 1.77 13.55
CA PRO A 106 -1.08 0.31 13.67
C PRO A 106 -2.41 -0.43 13.97
N ASN A 107 -3.55 0.24 13.91
CA ASN A 107 -4.84 -0.44 13.99
C ASN A 107 -5.16 -1.13 12.65
N PRO A 108 -5.79 -2.30 12.68
CA PRO A 108 -6.00 -3.13 11.50
C PRO A 108 -7.29 -2.82 10.71
N GLY A 109 -7.99 -1.75 11.02
CA GLY A 109 -9.34 -1.48 10.50
C GLY A 109 -9.44 -1.45 8.98
N MET A 110 -8.42 -0.94 8.26
CA MET A 110 -8.41 -0.97 6.80
C MET A 110 -8.27 -2.40 6.25
N ILE A 111 -7.47 -3.25 6.91
CA ILE A 111 -7.33 -4.66 6.53
C ILE A 111 -8.62 -5.41 6.85
N GLN A 112 -9.26 -5.14 7.99
CA GLN A 112 -10.55 -5.71 8.36
C GLN A 112 -11.64 -5.33 7.34
N GLN A 113 -11.65 -4.09 6.87
CA GLN A 113 -12.58 -3.67 5.83
C GLN A 113 -12.32 -4.43 4.51
N ALA A 114 -11.06 -4.66 4.17
CA ALA A 114 -10.70 -5.47 3.01
C ALA A 114 -11.23 -6.91 3.11
N LEU A 115 -11.24 -7.52 4.31
CA LEU A 115 -11.81 -8.85 4.53
C LEU A 115 -13.35 -8.86 4.38
N ILE A 116 -14.02 -7.76 4.68
CA ILE A 116 -15.47 -7.62 4.44
C ILE A 116 -15.75 -7.52 2.94
N ASP A 117 -14.98 -6.72 2.23
CA ASP A 117 -15.14 -6.51 0.78
C ASP A 117 -14.72 -7.74 -0.03
N PHE A 118 -13.72 -8.47 0.45
CA PHE A 118 -13.14 -9.65 -0.19
C PHE A 118 -13.05 -10.81 0.81
N PRO A 119 -14.16 -11.49 1.11
CA PRO A 119 -14.19 -12.51 2.16
C PRO A 119 -13.40 -13.79 1.83
N ASP A 120 -12.90 -13.90 0.62
CA ASP A 120 -12.07 -14.99 0.14
C ASP A 120 -10.56 -14.80 0.39
N ILE A 121 -10.16 -13.68 1.03
CA ILE A 121 -8.76 -13.42 1.39
C ILE A 121 -8.25 -14.46 2.39
N LYS A 122 -7.12 -15.07 2.06
CA LYS A 122 -6.40 -16.01 2.92
C LYS A 122 -5.21 -15.32 3.58
N LEU A 123 -5.41 -14.83 4.81
CA LEU A 123 -4.41 -14.04 5.54
C LEU A 123 -3.05 -14.74 5.64
N ALA A 124 -3.03 -16.04 5.92
CA ALA A 124 -1.79 -16.82 6.03
C ALA A 124 -0.97 -16.90 4.71
N HIS A 125 -1.57 -16.60 3.58
CA HIS A 125 -0.96 -16.56 2.25
C HIS A 125 -0.88 -15.15 1.67
N SER A 126 -1.05 -14.15 2.54
CA SER A 126 -1.08 -12.73 2.17
C SER A 126 0.06 -11.96 2.81
N TYR A 127 0.48 -10.91 2.14
CA TYR A 127 1.62 -10.08 2.55
C TYR A 127 1.19 -8.65 2.81
N LEU A 128 1.91 -7.96 3.70
CA LEU A 128 1.85 -6.51 3.83
C LEU A 128 3.26 -5.94 3.71
N ILE A 129 3.42 -4.97 2.82
CA ILE A 129 4.69 -4.25 2.62
C ILE A 129 4.49 -2.80 3.09
N GLY A 130 5.31 -2.37 4.02
CA GLY A 130 5.27 -1.02 4.58
C GLY A 130 6.64 -0.48 4.93
N ASP A 131 6.78 0.84 5.08
CA ASP A 131 8.03 1.50 5.44
C ASP A 131 8.14 1.81 6.93
N SER A 132 7.05 1.66 7.69
CA SER A 132 6.97 2.04 9.10
C SER A 132 6.64 0.87 10.02
N ASP A 133 6.99 1.02 11.30
CA ASP A 133 6.62 0.03 12.33
C ASP A 133 5.10 -0.11 12.48
N THR A 134 4.36 0.95 12.22
CA THR A 134 2.89 0.92 12.27
C THR A 134 2.28 0.02 11.20
N ASP A 135 2.91 -0.07 10.02
CA ASP A 135 2.51 -1.01 8.96
C ASP A 135 2.71 -2.45 9.42
N ILE A 136 3.91 -2.73 9.91
CA ILE A 136 4.30 -4.07 10.35
C ILE A 136 3.42 -4.54 11.51
N LEU A 137 3.15 -3.67 12.49
CA LEU A 137 2.26 -3.98 13.60
C LEU A 137 0.82 -4.26 13.13
N ALA A 138 0.30 -3.47 12.18
CA ALA A 138 -1.04 -3.69 11.62
C ALA A 138 -1.13 -5.05 10.92
N GLY A 139 -0.13 -5.38 10.09
CA GLY A 139 -0.06 -6.66 9.38
C GLY A 139 0.05 -7.84 10.34
N ASN A 140 0.92 -7.75 11.33
CA ASN A 140 1.14 -8.81 12.31
C ASN A 140 -0.12 -9.08 13.15
N LYS A 141 -0.88 -8.04 13.55
CA LYS A 141 -2.17 -8.20 14.24
C LYS A 141 -3.18 -9.02 13.45
N MET A 142 -3.08 -9.00 12.12
CA MET A 142 -3.97 -9.74 11.24
C MET A 142 -3.39 -11.07 10.75
N GLY A 143 -2.17 -11.43 11.18
CA GLY A 143 -1.52 -12.68 10.75
C GLY A 143 -0.99 -12.65 9.32
N LEU A 144 -0.72 -11.45 8.77
CA LEU A 144 -0.08 -11.28 7.47
C LEU A 144 1.43 -11.51 7.57
N ILE A 145 2.05 -11.89 6.45
CA ILE A 145 3.51 -11.88 6.31
C ILE A 145 3.93 -10.43 6.07
N SER A 146 4.46 -9.78 7.10
CA SER A 146 4.77 -8.35 7.06
C SER A 146 6.24 -8.11 6.74
N ILE A 147 6.51 -7.30 5.70
CA ILE A 147 7.85 -6.97 5.21
C ILE A 147 8.06 -5.47 5.35
N LYS A 148 9.10 -5.09 6.07
CA LYS A 148 9.52 -3.69 6.17
C LYS A 148 10.48 -3.35 5.04
N VAL A 149 10.21 -2.24 4.36
CA VAL A 149 11.05 -1.68 3.29
C VAL A 149 11.59 -0.32 3.72
N ASP A 150 12.64 0.12 3.04
CA ASP A 150 13.31 1.40 3.23
C ASP A 150 13.99 1.85 1.92
N ASP A 151 14.85 2.86 1.97
CA ASP A 151 15.55 3.39 0.80
C ASP A 151 16.57 2.41 0.20
N GLU A 152 17.08 1.47 1.01
CA GLU A 152 18.04 0.45 0.57
C GLU A 152 17.38 -0.86 0.19
N TYR A 153 16.27 -1.21 0.84
CA TYR A 153 15.48 -2.42 0.60
C TYR A 153 14.08 -2.05 0.16
N THR A 154 13.94 -1.70 -1.11
CA THR A 154 12.68 -1.22 -1.71
C THR A 154 11.72 -2.34 -2.08
N LEU A 155 10.47 -1.99 -2.40
CA LEU A 155 9.49 -2.92 -2.99
C LEU A 155 10.07 -3.64 -4.22
N SER A 156 10.86 -2.95 -5.05
CA SER A 156 11.50 -3.54 -6.22
C SER A 156 12.51 -4.64 -5.87
N LYS A 157 13.30 -4.41 -4.83
CA LYS A 157 14.28 -5.39 -4.36
C LYS A 157 13.58 -6.63 -3.79
N TRP A 158 12.61 -6.41 -2.89
CA TRP A 158 11.79 -7.50 -2.37
C TRP A 158 11.08 -8.29 -3.49
N CYS A 159 10.48 -7.62 -4.47
CA CYS A 159 9.84 -8.26 -5.61
C CYS A 159 10.81 -9.16 -6.38
N SER A 160 12.04 -8.69 -6.60
CA SER A 160 13.05 -9.47 -7.31
C SER A 160 13.44 -10.73 -6.53
N GLU A 161 13.61 -10.63 -5.22
CA GLU A 161 13.89 -11.78 -4.35
C GLU A 161 12.73 -12.78 -4.33
N LEU A 162 11.49 -12.31 -4.15
CA LEU A 162 10.31 -13.15 -4.16
C LEU A 162 10.21 -13.96 -5.46
N LEU A 163 10.45 -13.33 -6.61
CA LEU A 163 10.40 -13.98 -7.92
C LEU A 163 11.48 -15.05 -8.11
N THR A 164 12.57 -15.01 -7.36
CA THR A 164 13.58 -16.08 -7.39
C THR A 164 13.16 -17.32 -6.59
N VAL A 165 12.38 -17.11 -5.52
CA VAL A 165 11.95 -18.20 -4.61
C VAL A 165 10.74 -18.96 -5.17
N ILE A 166 9.84 -18.29 -5.88
CA ILE A 166 8.58 -18.90 -6.39
C ILE A 166 8.71 -19.50 -7.80
N LYS A 167 9.91 -19.51 -8.37
CA LYS A 167 10.20 -20.24 -9.61
C LYS A 167 10.32 -21.71 -9.28
#